data_8e12306f4c9e915e0c75b65dfa220ad5
#
_entry.id   8e12306f4c9e915e0c75b65dfa220ad5
#
_cell.length_a   1.000
_cell.length_b   1.000
_cell.length_c   1.000
_cell.angle_alpha   90.00
_cell.angle_beta   90.00
_cell.angle_gamma   90.00
#
_symmetry.space_group_name_H-M   'P 1'
#
loop_
_entity.id
_entity.type
_entity.pdbx_description
1 polymer ?
#
loop_
_entity_poly.entity_id
_entity_poly.type
_entity_poly.pdbx_seq_one_letter_code
_entity_poly.pdbx_strand_id
1 'polypeptide(L)'
;MSKISTSCSQRVYLLKLLCDQALPRPQLNTAFDALVLSRLRYAVPVWSGFMSVELKVQVNSFLKRAFKCGFCSKLYTIEAIADDADIDLFRKMANPCHCIHSLLPPVKSCNHYLRPKGHTIHMHCSDVTHKKSFVPRCLFKYI
;
A
#
# COMPACT_ATOMS: atom_id res chain seq x y z
N MET A 1 16.22 -13.46 -1.19
CA MET A 1 15.28 -12.89 -2.19
C MET A 1 13.87 -13.10 -1.66
N SER A 2 13.07 -12.04 -1.54
CA SER A 2 11.71 -12.19 -1.01
C SER A 2 10.82 -12.94 -2.01
N LYS A 3 9.93 -13.80 -1.52
CA LYS A 3 8.94 -14.57 -2.33
C LYS A 3 8.11 -13.66 -3.25
N ILE A 4 7.90 -12.41 -2.86
CA ILE A 4 7.18 -11.40 -3.65
C ILE A 4 7.94 -11.04 -4.93
N SER A 5 9.25 -10.81 -4.85
CA SER A 5 10.09 -10.47 -6.02
C SER A 5 10.11 -11.60 -7.05
N THR A 6 10.24 -12.84 -6.59
CA THR A 6 10.23 -14.03 -7.48
C THR A 6 8.89 -14.21 -8.17
N SER A 7 7.78 -14.09 -7.42
CA SER A 7 6.43 -14.20 -7.97
C SER A 7 6.11 -13.08 -8.97
N CYS A 8 6.57 -11.85 -8.72
CA CYS A 8 6.41 -10.75 -9.67
C CYS A 8 7.21 -10.97 -10.96
N SER A 9 8.44 -11.50 -10.86
CA SER A 9 9.29 -11.79 -12.02
C SER A 9 8.70 -12.87 -12.92
N GLN A 10 8.13 -13.94 -12.34
CA GLN A 10 7.44 -14.98 -13.10
C GLN A 10 6.23 -14.43 -13.87
N ARG A 11 5.48 -13.50 -13.27
CA ARG A 11 4.30 -12.90 -13.91
C ARG A 11 4.66 -11.95 -15.05
N VAL A 12 5.78 -11.22 -14.93
CA VAL A 12 6.29 -10.42 -16.05
C VAL A 12 6.71 -11.30 -17.22
N TYR A 13 7.24 -12.48 -16.96
CA TYR A 13 7.53 -13.43 -18.02
C TYR A 13 6.25 -13.85 -18.79
N LEU A 14 5.15 -14.13 -18.07
CA LEU A 14 3.85 -14.41 -18.70
C LEU A 14 3.35 -13.21 -19.52
N LEU A 15 3.50 -12.00 -19.02
CA LEU A 15 3.12 -10.78 -19.76
C LEU A 15 3.96 -10.58 -21.03
N LYS A 16 5.23 -10.96 -21.01
CA LYS A 16 6.08 -10.96 -22.21
C LYS A 16 5.56 -11.97 -23.25
N LEU A 17 5.24 -13.18 -22.84
CA LEU A 17 4.65 -14.18 -23.74
C LEU A 17 3.35 -13.68 -24.37
N LEU A 18 2.48 -13.03 -23.60
CA LEU A 18 1.25 -12.43 -24.13
C LEU A 18 1.53 -11.29 -25.11
N CYS A 19 2.58 -10.49 -24.84
CA CYS A 19 3.01 -9.45 -25.75
C CYS A 19 3.55 -10.03 -27.08
N ASP A 20 4.33 -11.11 -27.00
CA ASP A 20 4.87 -11.81 -28.17
C ASP A 20 3.76 -12.47 -29.03
N GLN A 21 2.64 -12.79 -28.43
CA GLN A 21 1.41 -13.26 -29.11
C GLN A 21 0.54 -12.10 -29.66
N ALA A 22 1.12 -10.90 -29.79
CA ALA A 22 0.45 -9.71 -30.34
C ALA A 22 -0.82 -9.27 -29.57
N LEU A 23 -0.89 -9.52 -28.25
CA LEU A 23 -1.98 -9.01 -27.43
C LEU A 23 -2.03 -7.49 -27.44
N PRO A 24 -3.19 -6.84 -27.74
CA PRO A 24 -3.31 -5.39 -27.74
C PRO A 24 -2.90 -4.74 -26.40
N ARG A 25 -2.24 -3.59 -26.46
CA ARG A 25 -1.73 -2.88 -25.25
C ARG A 25 -2.79 -2.65 -24.16
N PRO A 26 -4.05 -2.26 -24.47
CA PRO A 26 -5.07 -2.10 -23.42
C PRO A 26 -5.35 -3.39 -22.63
N GLN A 27 -5.38 -4.53 -23.33
CA GLN A 27 -5.58 -5.84 -22.69
C GLN A 27 -4.36 -6.24 -21.85
N LEU A 28 -3.15 -5.91 -22.33
CA LEU A 28 -1.91 -6.15 -21.59
C LEU A 28 -1.85 -5.33 -20.30
N ASN A 29 -2.31 -4.07 -20.33
CA ASN A 29 -2.43 -3.23 -19.14
C ASN A 29 -3.41 -3.82 -18.13
N THR A 30 -4.58 -4.29 -18.60
CA THR A 30 -5.57 -4.96 -17.74
C THR A 30 -4.99 -6.22 -17.10
N ALA A 31 -4.27 -7.02 -17.87
CA ALA A 31 -3.58 -8.21 -17.36
C ALA A 31 -2.51 -7.85 -16.31
N PHE A 32 -1.72 -6.80 -16.55
CA PHE A 32 -0.74 -6.30 -15.58
C PHE A 32 -1.41 -5.85 -14.28
N ASP A 33 -2.49 -5.08 -14.37
CA ASP A 33 -3.24 -4.62 -13.19
C ASP A 33 -3.81 -5.80 -12.39
N ALA A 34 -4.38 -6.79 -13.06
CA ALA A 34 -4.95 -7.97 -12.43
C ALA A 34 -3.89 -8.91 -11.82
N LEU A 35 -2.77 -9.12 -12.49
CA LEU A 35 -1.77 -10.11 -12.08
C LEU A 35 -0.70 -9.56 -11.15
N VAL A 36 -0.34 -8.29 -11.29
CA VAL A 36 0.77 -7.67 -10.56
C VAL A 36 0.27 -6.64 -9.55
N LEU A 37 -0.44 -5.60 -10.00
CA LEU A 37 -0.86 -4.52 -9.10
C LEU A 37 -1.86 -4.96 -8.04
N SER A 38 -2.79 -5.86 -8.38
CA SER A 38 -3.74 -6.42 -7.41
C SER A 38 -3.02 -7.10 -6.23
N ARG A 39 -1.94 -7.81 -6.52
CA ARG A 39 -1.13 -8.47 -5.49
C ARG A 39 -0.32 -7.51 -4.63
N LEU A 40 0.23 -6.47 -5.27
CA LEU A 40 0.94 -5.43 -4.53
C LEU A 40 -0.03 -4.67 -3.61
N ARG A 41 -1.22 -4.31 -4.11
CA ARG A 41 -2.23 -3.58 -3.33
C ARG A 41 -2.83 -4.38 -2.19
N TYR A 42 -2.99 -5.69 -2.36
CA TYR A 42 -3.71 -6.53 -1.41
C TYR A 42 -3.16 -6.48 0.02
N ALA A 43 -1.85 -6.46 0.21
CA ALA A 43 -1.24 -6.52 1.54
C ALA A 43 -0.39 -5.30 1.89
N VAL A 44 -0.32 -4.31 1.00
CA VAL A 44 0.49 -3.09 1.17
C VAL A 44 0.22 -2.37 2.49
N PRO A 45 -1.03 -2.13 2.95
CA PRO A 45 -1.28 -1.43 4.21
C PRO A 45 -0.63 -2.12 5.41
N VAL A 46 -0.52 -3.45 5.39
CA VAL A 46 0.03 -4.22 6.51
C VAL A 46 1.55 -4.11 6.57
N TRP A 47 2.25 -4.24 5.44
CA TRP A 47 3.70 -4.39 5.42
C TRP A 47 4.49 -3.17 4.94
N SER A 48 3.82 -2.17 4.34
CA SER A 48 4.51 -0.98 3.78
C SER A 48 5.33 -0.22 4.83
N GLY A 49 4.85 -0.14 6.07
CA GLY A 49 5.56 0.52 7.16
C GLY A 49 6.85 -0.19 7.61
N PHE A 50 6.97 -1.48 7.31
CA PHE A 50 8.12 -2.32 7.68
C PHE A 50 9.07 -2.57 6.51
N MET A 51 8.79 -1.99 5.34
CA MET A 51 9.59 -2.21 4.15
C MET A 51 10.93 -1.51 4.24
N SER A 52 12.01 -2.26 4.01
CA SER A 52 13.35 -1.68 3.94
C SER A 52 13.52 -0.79 2.70
N VAL A 53 14.48 0.13 2.75
CA VAL A 53 14.80 1.04 1.63
C VAL A 53 15.20 0.23 0.39
N GLU A 54 16.01 -0.82 0.56
CA GLU A 54 16.47 -1.68 -0.51
C GLU A 54 15.30 -2.38 -1.21
N LEU A 55 14.32 -2.86 -0.44
CA LEU A 55 13.13 -3.52 -1.00
C LEU A 55 12.26 -2.53 -1.78
N LYS A 56 12.10 -1.29 -1.31
CA LYS A 56 11.40 -0.22 -2.04
C LYS A 56 12.07 0.07 -3.37
N VAL A 57 13.40 0.21 -3.37
CA VAL A 57 14.19 0.42 -4.59
C VAL A 57 14.02 -0.74 -5.58
N GLN A 58 14.05 -1.99 -5.10
CA GLN A 58 13.85 -3.17 -5.94
C GLN A 58 12.46 -3.19 -6.59
N VAL A 59 11.41 -2.94 -5.80
CA VAL A 59 10.03 -2.91 -6.31
C VAL A 59 9.82 -1.75 -7.28
N ASN A 60 10.33 -0.56 -6.98
CA ASN A 60 10.25 0.59 -7.87
C ASN A 60 11.02 0.37 -9.19
N SER A 61 12.18 -0.28 -9.13
CA SER A 61 12.95 -0.65 -10.32
C SER A 61 12.20 -1.67 -11.19
N PHE A 62 11.48 -2.60 -10.56
CA PHE A 62 10.61 -3.55 -11.24
C PHE A 62 9.44 -2.84 -11.94
N LEU A 63 8.72 -1.95 -11.23
CA LEU A 63 7.60 -1.17 -11.79
C LEU A 63 8.05 -0.27 -12.94
N LYS A 64 9.21 0.36 -12.81
CA LYS A 64 9.83 1.17 -13.88
C LYS A 64 10.16 0.35 -15.12
N ARG A 65 10.65 -0.89 -14.95
CA ARG A 65 10.88 -1.80 -16.08
C ARG A 65 9.58 -2.21 -16.75
N ALA A 66 8.54 -2.54 -15.98
CA ALA A 66 7.22 -2.87 -16.50
C ALA A 66 6.62 -1.73 -17.33
N PHE A 67 6.77 -0.49 -16.87
CA PHE A 67 6.37 0.71 -17.61
C PHE A 67 7.16 0.86 -18.94
N LYS A 68 8.48 0.71 -18.89
CA LYS A 68 9.32 0.77 -20.11
C LYS A 68 8.97 -0.30 -21.14
N CYS A 69 8.55 -1.48 -20.70
CA CYS A 69 8.07 -2.56 -21.58
C CYS A 69 6.65 -2.32 -22.11
N GLY A 70 5.95 -1.26 -21.67
CA GLY A 70 4.60 -0.97 -22.12
C GLY A 70 3.52 -1.85 -21.49
N PHE A 71 3.80 -2.54 -20.37
CA PHE A 71 2.84 -3.38 -19.65
C PHE A 71 1.87 -2.56 -18.79
N CYS A 72 2.18 -1.32 -18.50
CA CYS A 72 1.28 -0.41 -17.77
C CYS A 72 1.23 0.97 -18.42
N SER A 73 0.08 1.63 -18.31
CA SER A 73 -0.19 2.94 -18.94
C SER A 73 0.47 4.10 -18.20
N LYS A 74 0.76 3.94 -16.90
CA LYS A 74 1.39 4.96 -16.06
C LYS A 74 2.52 4.39 -15.21
N LEU A 75 3.45 5.24 -14.83
CA LEU A 75 4.52 4.88 -13.92
C LEU A 75 3.96 4.78 -12.49
N TYR A 76 4.02 3.58 -11.92
CA TYR A 76 3.67 3.34 -10.52
C TYR A 76 4.92 3.38 -9.64
N THR A 77 4.77 3.87 -8.41
CA THR A 77 5.75 3.74 -7.33
C THR A 77 5.12 3.02 -6.15
N ILE A 78 5.91 2.29 -5.39
CA ILE A 78 5.38 1.53 -4.25
C ILE A 78 4.86 2.46 -3.16
N GLU A 79 5.45 3.64 -3.03
CA GLU A 79 5.03 4.68 -2.09
C GLU A 79 3.62 5.18 -2.43
N ALA A 80 3.37 5.53 -3.71
CA ALA A 80 2.04 5.99 -4.14
C ALA A 80 0.99 4.88 -3.98
N ILE A 81 1.33 3.63 -4.34
CA ILE A 81 0.42 2.48 -4.14
C ILE A 81 0.10 2.28 -2.65
N ALA A 82 1.10 2.45 -1.78
CA ALA A 82 0.91 2.31 -0.34
C ALA A 82 0.03 3.42 0.22
N ASP A 83 0.25 4.66 -0.19
CA ASP A 83 -0.52 5.82 0.27
C ASP A 83 -1.99 5.72 -0.16
N ASP A 84 -2.25 5.38 -1.42
CA ASP A 84 -3.60 5.18 -1.93
C ASP A 84 -4.34 4.07 -1.17
N ALA A 85 -3.66 2.95 -0.93
CA ALA A 85 -4.24 1.81 -0.22
C ALA A 85 -4.45 2.10 1.28
N ASP A 86 -3.54 2.84 1.91
CA ASP A 86 -3.65 3.26 3.31
C ASP A 86 -4.85 4.21 3.49
N ILE A 87 -5.02 5.19 2.61
CA ILE A 87 -6.13 6.14 2.65
C ILE A 87 -7.47 5.41 2.46
N ASP A 88 -7.55 4.54 1.46
CA ASP A 88 -8.78 3.79 1.17
C ASP A 88 -9.20 2.89 2.33
N LEU A 89 -8.25 2.13 2.88
CA LEU A 89 -8.51 1.25 4.02
C LEU A 89 -8.83 2.04 5.30
N PHE A 90 -8.15 3.15 5.55
CA PHE A 90 -8.39 4.01 6.71
C PHE A 90 -9.77 4.66 6.67
N ARG A 91 -10.22 5.10 5.49
CA ARG A 91 -11.60 5.61 5.30
C ARG A 91 -12.65 4.53 5.56
N LYS A 92 -12.43 3.31 5.07
CA LYS A 92 -13.32 2.17 5.32
C LYS A 92 -13.35 1.80 6.80
N MET A 93 -12.21 1.83 7.48
CA MET A 93 -12.08 1.56 8.91
C MET A 93 -12.84 2.56 9.79
N ALA A 94 -13.06 3.80 9.33
CA ALA A 94 -13.85 4.79 10.05
C ALA A 94 -15.34 4.39 10.18
N ASN A 95 -15.83 3.49 9.31
CA ASN A 95 -17.20 2.97 9.40
C ASN A 95 -17.32 1.97 10.57
N PRO A 96 -18.26 2.17 11.53
CA PRO A 96 -18.48 1.26 12.67
C PRO A 96 -18.77 -0.19 12.27
N CYS A 97 -19.37 -0.43 11.10
CA CYS A 97 -19.68 -1.77 10.60
C CYS A 97 -18.45 -2.50 10.00
N HIS A 98 -17.31 -1.84 9.89
CA HIS A 98 -16.12 -2.45 9.32
C HIS A 98 -15.39 -3.33 10.32
N CYS A 99 -14.95 -4.52 9.92
CA CYS A 99 -14.36 -5.53 10.80
C CYS A 99 -13.11 -5.04 11.59
N ILE A 100 -12.35 -4.08 11.05
CA ILE A 100 -11.17 -3.51 11.73
C ILE A 100 -11.46 -2.20 12.46
N HIS A 101 -12.73 -1.75 12.53
CA HIS A 101 -13.11 -0.53 13.27
C HIS A 101 -12.70 -0.59 14.75
N SER A 102 -12.80 -1.77 15.36
CA SER A 102 -12.42 -2.00 16.76
C SER A 102 -10.92 -1.78 17.04
N LEU A 103 -10.09 -1.72 16.02
CA LEU A 103 -8.66 -1.43 16.16
C LEU A 103 -8.36 0.08 16.28
N LEU A 104 -9.37 0.94 16.05
CA LEU A 104 -9.21 2.38 16.30
C LEU A 104 -9.06 2.62 17.80
N PRO A 105 -8.04 3.39 18.21
CA PRO A 105 -7.89 3.76 19.60
C PRO A 105 -9.08 4.60 20.09
N PRO A 106 -9.40 4.57 21.40
CA PRO A 106 -10.50 5.32 21.94
C PRO A 106 -10.30 6.83 21.80
N VAL A 107 -11.40 7.55 21.71
CA VAL A 107 -11.40 9.02 21.71
C VAL A 107 -10.92 9.53 23.06
N LYS A 108 -10.08 10.55 23.07
CA LYS A 108 -9.63 11.19 24.31
C LYS A 108 -10.81 11.85 25.02
N SER A 109 -11.05 11.43 26.23
CA SER A 109 -11.90 12.17 27.17
C SER A 109 -11.00 13.18 27.92
N CYS A 110 -10.87 14.38 27.41
CA CYS A 110 -10.13 15.45 28.12
C CYS A 110 -11.09 16.37 28.81
N ASN A 111 -11.04 16.40 30.16
CA ASN A 111 -11.78 17.35 30.98
C ASN A 111 -11.10 18.74 31.08
N HIS A 112 -10.02 18.96 30.34
CA HIS A 112 -9.27 20.21 30.36
C HIS A 112 -9.35 20.92 29.01
N TYR A 113 -9.63 22.23 29.03
CA TYR A 113 -9.57 23.13 27.87
C TYR A 113 -8.12 23.39 27.45
N LEU A 114 -7.45 22.35 27.01
CA LEU A 114 -6.11 22.45 26.40
C LEU A 114 -6.25 22.75 24.91
N ARG A 115 -5.25 23.46 24.36
CA ARG A 115 -5.15 23.78 22.95
C ARG A 115 -5.39 22.50 22.12
N PRO A 116 -6.32 22.48 21.15
CA PRO A 116 -6.61 21.28 20.36
C PRO A 116 -5.35 20.82 19.63
N LYS A 117 -4.87 19.64 19.98
CA LYS A 117 -3.87 18.91 19.20
C LYS A 117 -4.60 18.22 18.06
N GLY A 118 -4.11 18.30 16.84
CA GLY A 118 -4.70 17.91 15.58
C GLY A 118 -5.53 16.61 15.49
N HIS A 119 -5.61 15.78 16.56
CA HIS A 119 -6.47 14.60 16.61
C HIS A 119 -7.06 14.37 18.00
N THR A 120 -8.30 13.86 18.03
CA THR A 120 -9.07 13.55 19.25
C THR A 120 -8.83 12.12 19.78
N ILE A 121 -7.90 11.35 19.22
CA ILE A 121 -7.69 9.94 19.52
C ILE A 121 -6.55 9.76 20.53
N HIS A 122 -6.74 8.87 21.51
CA HIS A 122 -5.73 8.53 22.51
C HIS A 122 -4.69 7.57 21.89
N MET A 123 -3.50 8.07 21.60
CA MET A 123 -2.42 7.25 21.05
C MET A 123 -1.47 6.80 22.14
N HIS A 124 -1.50 5.51 22.46
CA HIS A 124 -0.50 4.86 23.30
C HIS A 124 0.59 4.28 22.40
N CYS A 125 1.62 5.08 22.10
CA CYS A 125 2.76 4.63 21.31
C CYS A 125 3.93 4.28 22.22
N SER A 126 4.06 3.01 22.53
CA SER A 126 5.14 2.50 23.38
C SER A 126 6.44 2.24 22.63
N ASP A 127 6.39 1.92 21.32
CA ASP A 127 7.54 1.40 20.60
C ASP A 127 7.62 1.91 19.15
N VAL A 128 8.84 1.96 18.57
CA VAL A 128 9.11 2.36 17.18
C VAL A 128 8.41 1.42 16.19
N THR A 129 8.37 0.14 16.51
CA THR A 129 7.70 -0.88 15.69
C THR A 129 6.19 -0.64 15.65
N HIS A 130 5.59 -0.29 16.77
CA HIS A 130 4.18 0.04 16.88
C HIS A 130 3.82 1.28 16.01
N LYS A 131 4.67 2.31 15.99
CA LYS A 131 4.47 3.50 15.13
C LYS A 131 4.44 3.17 13.63
N LYS A 132 5.14 2.11 13.21
CA LYS A 132 5.16 1.64 11.81
C LYS A 132 3.96 0.79 11.43
N SER A 133 3.19 0.31 12.40
CA SER A 133 1.97 -0.45 12.14
C SER A 133 0.90 0.42 11.48
N PHE A 134 -0.06 -0.20 10.81
CA PHE A 134 -1.01 0.49 9.93
C PHE A 134 -1.77 1.62 10.64
N VAL A 135 -2.45 1.34 11.75
CA VAL A 135 -3.31 2.32 12.44
C VAL A 135 -2.55 3.53 12.95
N PRO A 136 -1.47 3.40 13.77
CA PRO A 136 -0.68 4.54 14.21
C PRO A 136 -0.08 5.32 13.03
N ARG A 137 0.47 4.64 12.02
CA ARG A 137 1.03 5.30 10.85
C ARG A 137 0.00 6.17 10.14
N CYS A 138 -1.23 5.68 9.92
CA CYS A 138 -2.29 6.44 9.29
C CYS A 138 -2.75 7.62 10.16
N LEU A 139 -2.88 7.42 11.47
CA LEU A 139 -3.23 8.49 12.41
C LEU A 139 -2.19 9.62 12.42
N PHE A 140 -0.90 9.29 12.36
CA PHE A 140 0.15 10.30 12.30
C PHE A 140 0.25 11.01 10.94
N LYS A 141 -0.19 10.37 9.86
CA LYS A 141 -0.01 10.89 8.50
C LYS A 141 -1.23 11.65 8.00
N TYR A 142 -2.44 11.24 8.40
CA TYR A 142 -3.69 11.72 7.78
C TYR A 142 -4.61 12.48 8.74
N ILE A 143 -4.27 12.58 10.01
CA ILE A 143 -4.95 13.38 11.02
C ILE A 143 -3.93 14.35 11.65
#